data_e4614247b814044550b5cf6242272b07
#
_entry.id   e4614247b814044550b5cf6242272b07
#
_cell.length_a   1.000
_cell.length_b   1.000
_cell.length_c   1.000
_cell.angle_alpha   90.00
_cell.angle_beta   90.00
_cell.angle_gamma   90.00
#
_symmetry.space_group_name_H-M   'P 1'
#
loop_
_entity.id
_entity.type
_entity.pdbx_description
1 polymer ?
#
loop_
_entity_poly.entity_id
_entity_poly.type
_entity_poly.pdbx_seq_one_letter_code
_entity_poly.pdbx_strand_id
1 'polypeptide(L)'
;YEKCFIENSADDDPVERARKFAVRCWFGFGSSNVYKNGFRSSQSYRSPQTTKQWNVLPERILHSAERLKNAQIERMDAIELIRRYDTPDVFIYLDPPYLPGIRKSHLYKQEMTREQHVEL
;
A
#
# COMPACT_ATOMS: atom_id res chain seq x y z
N TYR A 1 9.04 16.22 -0.56
CA TYR A 1 8.16 15.36 0.25
C TYR A 1 6.78 16.01 0.45
N GLU A 2 6.72 17.24 1.00
CA GLU A 2 5.44 17.91 1.27
C GLU A 2 4.56 18.09 0.04
N LYS A 3 5.15 18.44 -1.10
CA LYS A 3 4.43 18.55 -2.38
C LYS A 3 3.76 17.27 -2.84
N CYS A 4 4.20 16.11 -2.34
CA CYS A 4 3.59 14.83 -2.67
C CYS A 4 2.26 14.56 -1.94
N PHE A 5 1.88 15.41 -0.98
CA PHE A 5 0.59 15.36 -0.29
C PHE A 5 -0.45 16.30 -0.88
N ILE A 6 -0.06 17.16 -1.82
CA ILE A 6 -1.00 17.96 -2.59
C ILE A 6 -1.85 16.96 -3.37
N GLU A 7 -3.17 17.02 -3.17
CA GLU A 7 -4.12 16.06 -3.71
C GLU A 7 -3.91 15.87 -5.21
N ASN A 8 -4.01 14.60 -5.62
CA ASN A 8 -4.00 14.23 -7.01
C ASN A 8 -5.19 14.92 -7.67
N SER A 9 -4.95 15.95 -8.48
CA SER A 9 -5.98 16.38 -9.41
C SER A 9 -6.30 15.20 -10.34
N ALA A 10 -7.54 15.13 -10.82
CA ALA A 10 -7.91 14.11 -11.80
C ALA A 10 -7.01 14.18 -13.07
N ASP A 11 -6.32 15.30 -13.24
CA ASP A 11 -5.43 15.60 -14.37
C ASP A 11 -3.97 15.15 -14.13
N ASP A 12 -3.61 14.67 -12.94
CA ASP A 12 -2.25 14.17 -12.69
C ASP A 12 -1.98 12.90 -13.52
N ASP A 13 -0.88 12.90 -14.26
CA ASP A 13 -0.38 11.71 -14.96
C ASP A 13 -0.27 10.52 -13.99
N PRO A 14 -0.73 9.30 -14.39
CA PRO A 14 -0.65 8.11 -13.56
C PRO A 14 0.74 7.80 -13.01
N VAL A 15 1.79 8.05 -13.78
CA VAL A 15 3.19 7.85 -13.36
C VAL A 15 3.55 8.85 -12.26
N GLU A 16 3.16 10.11 -12.40
CA GLU A 16 3.40 11.12 -11.37
C GLU A 16 2.65 10.81 -10.06
N ARG A 17 1.42 10.31 -10.14
CA ARG A 17 0.68 9.83 -8.97
C ARG A 17 1.40 8.67 -8.28
N ALA A 18 1.87 7.70 -9.06
CA ALA A 18 2.64 6.58 -8.53
C ALA A 18 3.94 7.05 -7.88
N ARG A 19 4.66 7.99 -8.51
CA ARG A 19 5.87 8.60 -7.96
C ARG A 19 5.60 9.31 -6.63
N LYS A 20 4.57 10.15 -6.57
CA LYS A 20 4.15 10.84 -5.35
C LYS A 20 3.82 9.84 -4.24
N PHE A 21 3.12 8.77 -4.57
CA PHE A 21 2.78 7.69 -3.65
C PHE A 21 4.05 7.00 -3.12
N ALA A 22 4.97 6.60 -4.00
CA ALA A 22 6.22 5.96 -3.61
C ALA A 22 7.06 6.85 -2.67
N VAL A 23 7.14 8.16 -2.96
CA VAL A 23 7.84 9.14 -2.11
C VAL A 23 7.21 9.22 -0.72
N ARG A 24 5.88 9.25 -0.62
CA ARG A 24 5.17 9.27 0.67
C ARG A 24 5.44 8.01 1.49
N CYS A 25 5.32 6.85 0.85
CA CYS A 25 5.54 5.55 1.50
C CYS A 25 6.97 5.42 2.03
N TRP A 26 7.94 5.91 1.24
CA TRP A 26 9.36 5.73 1.56
C TRP A 26 9.88 6.72 2.59
N PHE A 27 9.51 7.98 2.45
CA PHE A 27 10.02 9.06 3.29
C PHE A 27 9.07 9.49 4.40
N GLY A 28 7.88 8.89 4.49
CA GLY A 28 6.97 9.10 5.61
C GLY A 28 7.45 8.43 6.88
N PHE A 29 7.31 9.09 8.02
CA PHE A 29 7.58 8.49 9.31
C PHE A 29 6.42 7.58 9.74
N GLY A 30 6.73 6.33 10.11
CA GLY A 30 5.72 5.32 10.41
C GLY A 30 4.95 4.89 9.15
N SER A 31 4.57 3.67 9.03
CA SER A 31 4.01 3.07 7.80
C SER A 31 2.61 3.57 7.39
N SER A 32 2.08 4.61 8.05
CA SER A 32 0.74 5.14 7.76
C SER A 32 0.75 6.10 6.58
N ASN A 33 0.07 5.73 5.50
CA ASN A 33 -0.15 6.57 4.32
C ASN A 33 -1.49 7.34 4.36
N VAL A 34 -2.25 7.18 5.43
CA VAL A 34 -3.59 7.77 5.57
C VAL A 34 -3.51 9.26 5.92
N TYR A 35 -2.48 9.64 6.68
CA TYR A 35 -2.29 11.01 7.14
C TYR A 35 -0.94 11.55 6.69
N LYS A 36 -0.84 12.90 6.64
CA LYS A 36 0.45 13.56 6.41
C LYS A 36 1.36 13.32 7.61
N ASN A 37 2.33 12.45 7.42
CA ASN A 37 3.36 12.15 8.42
C ASN A 37 4.59 13.04 8.24
N GLY A 38 5.39 13.17 9.31
CA GLY A 38 6.68 13.84 9.23
C GLY A 38 7.65 13.13 8.27
N PHE A 39 8.59 13.88 7.75
CA PHE A 39 9.66 13.34 6.91
C PHE A 39 10.62 12.49 7.75
N ARG A 40 10.87 11.27 7.30
CA ARG A 40 11.83 10.37 7.92
C ARG A 40 13.26 10.75 7.53
N SER A 41 13.90 11.59 8.33
CA SER A 41 15.34 11.83 8.24
C SER A 41 16.07 10.77 9.06
N SER A 42 16.94 9.99 8.45
CA SER A 42 17.82 9.07 9.17
C SER A 42 19.20 9.72 9.32
N GLN A 43 19.50 10.14 10.53
CA GLN A 43 20.86 10.59 10.91
C GLN A 43 21.60 9.49 11.71
N SER A 44 20.96 8.34 11.91
CA SER A 44 21.54 7.26 12.70
C SER A 44 22.61 6.52 11.91
N TYR A 45 23.81 6.48 12.45
CA TYR A 45 24.93 5.70 11.89
C TYR A 45 24.65 4.19 11.87
N ARG A 46 23.72 3.72 12.71
CA ARG A 46 23.38 2.29 12.88
C ARG A 46 22.21 1.82 12.00
N SER A 47 21.51 2.73 11.35
CA SER A 47 20.36 2.39 10.48
C SER A 47 20.73 2.61 9.02
N PRO A 48 20.29 1.74 8.08
CA PRO A 48 20.48 1.99 6.66
C PRO A 48 19.94 3.36 6.30
N GLN A 49 20.78 4.20 5.72
CA GLN A 49 20.38 5.54 5.33
C GLN A 49 19.22 5.44 4.32
N THR A 50 18.14 6.17 4.58
CA THR A 50 16.93 6.20 3.74
C THR A 50 17.28 6.49 2.28
N THR A 51 18.27 7.36 2.05
CA THR A 51 18.79 7.70 0.71
C THR A 51 19.47 6.53 0.01
N LYS A 52 20.26 5.73 0.73
CA LYS A 52 20.88 4.53 0.13
C LYS A 52 19.84 3.51 -0.30
N GLN A 53 18.82 3.32 0.50
CA GLN A 53 17.72 2.43 0.15
C GLN A 53 16.90 2.98 -1.02
N TRP A 54 16.71 4.30 -1.10
CA TRP A 54 16.03 4.97 -2.21
C TRP A 54 16.75 4.73 -3.54
N ASN A 55 18.08 4.77 -3.54
CA ASN A 55 18.88 4.60 -4.74
C ASN A 55 18.72 3.21 -5.39
N VAL A 56 18.40 2.18 -4.60
CA VAL A 56 18.15 0.82 -5.13
C VAL A 56 16.67 0.55 -5.43
N LEU A 57 15.80 1.51 -5.12
CA LEU A 57 14.36 1.35 -5.33
C LEU A 57 13.96 1.16 -6.80
N PRO A 58 14.54 1.89 -7.79
CA PRO A 58 14.21 1.67 -9.20
C PRO A 58 14.45 0.24 -9.66
N GLU A 59 15.57 -0.35 -9.28
CA GLU A 59 15.91 -1.74 -9.61
C GLU A 59 14.89 -2.72 -8.96
N ARG A 60 14.53 -2.50 -7.71
CA ARG A 60 13.53 -3.31 -7.02
C ARG A 60 12.15 -3.20 -7.66
N ILE A 61 11.77 -2.00 -8.11
CA ILE A 61 10.50 -1.79 -8.83
C ILE A 61 10.50 -2.55 -10.14
N LEU A 62 11.59 -2.51 -10.92
CA LEU A 62 11.72 -3.27 -12.16
C LEU A 62 11.60 -4.77 -11.90
N HIS A 63 12.28 -5.29 -10.90
CA HIS A 63 12.18 -6.70 -10.54
C HIS A 63 10.75 -7.09 -10.11
N SER A 64 10.07 -6.23 -9.35
CA SER A 64 8.68 -6.45 -8.96
C SER A 64 7.74 -6.39 -10.17
N ALA A 65 7.96 -5.46 -11.09
CA ALA A 65 7.19 -5.34 -12.32
C ALA A 65 7.30 -6.60 -13.18
N GLU A 66 8.50 -7.18 -13.27
CA GLU A 66 8.71 -8.45 -13.97
C GLU A 66 7.88 -9.60 -13.36
N ARG A 67 7.85 -9.67 -12.03
CA ARG A 67 7.03 -10.68 -11.32
C ARG A 67 5.53 -10.49 -11.52
N LEU A 68 5.09 -9.24 -11.72
CA LEU A 68 3.68 -8.88 -11.85
C LEU A 68 3.18 -8.87 -13.30
N LYS A 69 4.02 -9.16 -14.29
CA LYS A 69 3.62 -9.16 -15.71
C LYS A 69 2.39 -10.00 -16.03
N ASN A 70 2.23 -11.13 -15.33
CA ASN A 70 1.13 -12.06 -15.52
C ASN A 70 0.08 -11.97 -14.40
N ALA A 71 0.19 -10.95 -13.51
CA ALA A 71 -0.77 -10.75 -12.45
C ALA A 71 -1.94 -9.88 -12.96
N GLN A 72 -3.15 -10.30 -12.68
CA GLN A 72 -4.35 -9.49 -12.86
C GLN A 72 -4.63 -8.73 -11.57
N ILE A 73 -4.78 -7.41 -11.67
CA ILE A 73 -5.09 -6.55 -10.52
C ILE A 73 -6.55 -6.15 -10.62
N GLU A 74 -7.34 -6.56 -9.62
CA GLU A 74 -8.75 -6.22 -9.52
C GLU A 74 -8.97 -5.17 -8.42
N ARG A 75 -9.93 -4.28 -8.65
CA ARG A 75 -10.40 -3.32 -7.65
C ARG A 75 -11.91 -3.43 -7.52
N MET A 76 -12.34 -4.33 -6.66
CA MET A 76 -13.74 -4.58 -6.40
C MET A 76 -13.94 -5.01 -4.94
N ASP A 77 -15.17 -5.25 -4.55
CA ASP A 77 -15.48 -5.82 -3.24
C ASP A 77 -14.83 -7.20 -3.08
N ALA A 78 -14.27 -7.47 -1.89
CA ALA A 78 -13.51 -8.69 -1.64
C ALA A 78 -14.41 -9.94 -1.71
N ILE A 79 -15.61 -9.86 -1.20
CA ILE A 79 -16.57 -10.99 -1.19
C ILE A 79 -17.00 -11.31 -2.62
N GLU A 80 -17.26 -10.27 -3.43
CA GLU A 80 -17.57 -10.48 -4.86
C GLU A 80 -16.41 -11.13 -5.61
N LEU A 81 -15.17 -10.69 -5.30
CA LEU A 81 -13.97 -11.25 -5.91
C LEU A 81 -13.80 -12.73 -5.53
N ILE A 82 -13.96 -13.07 -4.27
CA ILE A 82 -13.87 -14.45 -3.78
C ILE A 82 -14.90 -15.31 -4.50
N ARG A 83 -16.17 -14.89 -4.54
CA ARG A 83 -17.24 -15.63 -5.23
C ARG A 83 -16.96 -15.86 -6.72
N ARG A 84 -16.30 -14.89 -7.37
CA ARG A 84 -15.92 -15.01 -8.79
C ARG A 84 -14.88 -16.11 -9.02
N TYR A 85 -13.94 -16.27 -8.09
CA TYR A 85 -12.80 -17.18 -8.22
C TYR A 85 -12.92 -18.42 -7.32
N ASP A 86 -14.06 -18.63 -6.68
CA ASP A 86 -14.33 -19.79 -5.83
C ASP A 86 -14.52 -21.06 -6.70
N THR A 87 -13.40 -21.61 -7.11
CA THR A 87 -13.33 -22.87 -7.87
C THR A 87 -12.28 -23.80 -7.25
N PRO A 88 -12.41 -25.12 -7.43
CA PRO A 88 -11.51 -26.11 -6.80
C PRO A 88 -10.03 -25.93 -7.09
N ASP A 89 -9.69 -25.28 -8.22
CA ASP A 89 -8.31 -25.10 -8.67
C ASP A 89 -7.69 -23.77 -8.23
N VAL A 90 -8.42 -22.95 -7.46
CA VAL A 90 -7.96 -21.64 -7.02
C VAL A 90 -7.60 -21.65 -5.55
N PHE A 91 -6.39 -21.22 -5.25
CA PHE A 91 -5.96 -20.93 -3.88
C PHE A 91 -6.14 -19.45 -3.58
N ILE A 92 -6.90 -19.11 -2.54
CA ILE A 92 -7.17 -17.74 -2.12
C ILE A 92 -6.39 -17.46 -0.85
N TYR A 93 -5.51 -16.43 -0.87
CA TYR A 93 -4.84 -15.91 0.31
C TYR A 93 -5.52 -14.61 0.73
N LEU A 94 -6.05 -14.56 1.96
CA LEU A 94 -6.78 -13.42 2.50
C LEU A 94 -5.92 -12.67 3.52
N ASP A 95 -5.80 -11.36 3.35
CA ASP A 95 -5.12 -10.45 4.29
C ASP A 95 -6.00 -9.21 4.55
N PRO A 96 -7.16 -9.39 5.19
CA PRO A 96 -8.10 -8.31 5.43
C PRO A 96 -7.59 -7.34 6.51
N PRO A 97 -8.11 -6.11 6.55
CA PRO A 97 -7.89 -5.20 7.65
C PRO A 97 -8.27 -5.85 8.99
N TYR A 98 -7.41 -5.75 10.00
CA TYR A 98 -7.70 -6.34 11.32
C TYR A 98 -8.95 -5.73 11.95
N LEU A 99 -9.69 -6.55 12.70
CA LEU A 99 -10.90 -6.15 13.38
C LEU A 99 -10.70 -4.86 14.21
N PRO A 100 -11.63 -3.91 14.11
CA PRO A 100 -11.69 -2.77 15.01
C PRO A 100 -11.75 -3.26 16.47
N GLY A 101 -10.98 -2.65 17.38
CA GLY A 101 -10.91 -3.03 18.79
C GLY A 101 -9.71 -3.89 19.17
N ILE A 102 -9.08 -4.60 18.24
CA ILE A 102 -7.79 -5.27 18.46
C ILE A 102 -6.63 -4.28 18.32
N ARG A 103 -6.86 -3.20 17.59
CA ARG A 103 -5.90 -2.13 17.33
C ARG A 103 -6.22 -0.86 18.12
N LYS A 104 -5.16 -0.13 18.47
CA LYS A 104 -5.30 1.16 19.18
C LYS A 104 -5.62 2.35 18.24
N SER A 105 -5.57 2.18 16.92
CA SER A 105 -5.76 3.28 15.95
C SER A 105 -6.41 2.79 14.65
N HIS A 106 -7.15 3.68 13.99
CA HIS A 106 -7.64 3.48 12.64
C HIS A 106 -6.48 3.63 11.65
N LEU A 107 -6.08 2.55 10.98
CA LEU A 107 -4.95 2.53 10.05
C LEU A 107 -5.38 2.52 8.59
N TYR A 108 -6.63 2.16 8.32
CA TYR A 108 -7.14 2.04 6.95
C TYR A 108 -8.21 3.10 6.66
N LYS A 109 -8.26 3.57 5.43
CA LYS A 109 -9.35 4.46 4.97
C LYS A 109 -10.69 3.73 4.92
N GLN A 110 -10.65 2.44 4.65
CA GLN A 110 -11.79 1.55 4.63
C GLN A 110 -11.51 0.45 5.65
N GLU A 111 -12.29 0.43 6.69
CA GLU A 111 -12.25 -0.58 7.74
C GLU A 111 -13.26 -1.66 7.40
N MET A 112 -12.93 -2.90 7.73
CA MET A 112 -13.83 -4.02 7.58
C MET A 112 -14.66 -4.19 8.85
N THR A 113 -15.98 -4.35 8.73
CA THR A 113 -16.86 -4.59 9.88
C THR A 113 -16.72 -6.04 10.37
N ARG A 114 -17.26 -6.30 11.57
CA ARG A 114 -17.27 -7.66 12.11
C ARG A 114 -18.12 -8.60 11.26
N GLU A 115 -19.23 -8.12 10.74
CA GLU A 115 -20.14 -8.87 9.86
C GLU A 115 -19.43 -9.26 8.57
N GLN A 116 -18.70 -8.34 7.96
CA GLN A 116 -17.90 -8.59 6.77
C GLN A 116 -16.76 -9.60 7.03
N HIS A 117 -16.16 -9.59 8.22
CA HIS A 117 -15.19 -10.61 8.61
C HIS A 117 -15.79 -12.01 8.79
N VAL A 118 -17.04 -12.09 9.20
CA VAL A 118 -17.75 -13.37 9.33
C VAL A 118 -18.16 -13.92 7.98
N GLU A 119 -18.43 -13.04 7.01
CA GLU A 119 -18.78 -13.42 5.64
C GLU A 119 -17.55 -13.86 4.83
N LEU A 120 -16.37 -13.30 5.15
CA LEU A 120 -15.10 -13.62 4.52
C LEU A 120 -14.62 -15.05 4.83
#